data_ce713632dd483bd0805767e467ed04df
#
_entry.id   ce713632dd483bd0805767e467ed04df
#
_cell.length_a   1.000
_cell.length_b   1.000
_cell.length_c   1.000
_cell.angle_alpha   90.00
_cell.angle_beta   90.00
_cell.angle_gamma   90.00
#
_symmetry.space_group_name_H-M   'P 1'
#
loop_
_entity.id
_entity.type
_entity.pdbx_description
1 polymer ?
#
loop_
_entity_poly.entity_id
_entity_poly.type
_entity_poly.pdbx_seq_one_letter_code
_entity_poly.pdbx_strand_id
1 'polypeptide(L)'
;MNPNLPLLDHSHHELVKRIKNLLINVQTDLTLLSAPDKKLLNEAQTNIESIFLLVVVGEFNSGKSQFINTLLGEKEICPTGVLPTTDIIQILKYGTKRKDVIESDHIKSIYLPNEWLKQTNIVDTPGTNAILQTHQQITEHFIPRSDYVLFVTSVDRPFSESERLFLVRIHEWRKKVLIILNKIDQIEQDIDKEKILNYVRNNAYQVLDDISVPIFPISSLKSIGIKQLEDYLRIELNDKIKLKIKLENPLGIAERIFDKYLAIVHERKQILVDDEQVLFVLHSDVDEYRRQMLDDFKLQLNKIDNIFFRMIDNMEEFLLEYIQISRLIPTLFSTSSSSELKVQFNNRVNKNIEQDINQCISHLCDWLVERSNRTVHQLNKHLNTNSIHSRRQQQIIKYTSNNMTSGVDADFSLSRQQILNQLQTQCQNILYKQKTATGAQADDLSASVRATMLGTAAIEIGAVGLGALATLASFDWTGLLGAGLIGILGLYLIPMRRLTIKQEMKDRIDKTHIDLTEQLKKHFLHELDNNERKMRELIMPYTRFVQDEEEKLKKTTEQIETVRKQIKQLKLDIQILLSQKEKKE
;
A
#
# COMPACT_ATOMS: atom_id res chain seq x y z
N MET A 1 0.34 -43.69 -23.83
CA MET A 1 0.50 -44.03 -22.39
C MET A 1 1.96 -44.36 -22.14
N ASN A 2 2.61 -43.64 -21.27
CA ASN A 2 4.01 -43.82 -20.93
C ASN A 2 4.11 -45.06 -20.02
N PRO A 3 4.83 -46.12 -20.38
CA PRO A 3 4.85 -47.40 -19.64
C PRO A 3 5.57 -47.32 -18.28
N ASN A 4 5.98 -46.13 -17.83
CA ASN A 4 6.80 -45.91 -16.65
C ASN A 4 6.07 -45.21 -15.50
N LEU A 5 4.72 -45.25 -15.44
CA LEU A 5 3.94 -44.69 -14.34
C LEU A 5 3.17 -45.74 -13.57
N PRO A 6 3.81 -46.57 -12.74
CA PRO A 6 3.10 -47.58 -11.95
C PRO A 6 2.42 -47.03 -10.69
N LEU A 7 2.63 -45.74 -10.33
CA LEU A 7 2.14 -45.20 -9.08
C LEU A 7 0.69 -44.64 -9.17
N LEU A 8 0.21 -44.28 -10.37
CA LEU A 8 -1.11 -43.69 -10.57
C LEU A 8 -2.08 -44.68 -11.22
N ASP A 9 -2.97 -45.26 -10.43
CA ASP A 9 -4.09 -46.10 -10.88
C ASP A 9 -5.32 -45.20 -11.24
N HIS A 10 -6.32 -45.78 -11.91
CA HIS A 10 -7.55 -45.05 -12.28
C HIS A 10 -8.24 -44.33 -11.11
N SER A 11 -8.17 -44.90 -9.90
CA SER A 11 -8.71 -44.27 -8.68
C SER A 11 -8.00 -42.98 -8.27
N HIS A 12 -6.75 -42.78 -8.70
CA HIS A 12 -5.96 -41.59 -8.37
C HIS A 12 -6.15 -40.45 -9.39
N HIS A 13 -6.64 -40.76 -10.59
CA HIS A 13 -6.78 -39.77 -11.69
C HIS A 13 -7.71 -38.61 -11.33
N GLU A 14 -8.81 -38.87 -10.64
CA GLU A 14 -9.74 -37.82 -10.23
C GLU A 14 -9.10 -36.85 -9.23
N LEU A 15 -8.35 -37.40 -8.29
CA LEU A 15 -7.66 -36.59 -7.27
C LEU A 15 -6.54 -35.74 -7.90
N VAL A 16 -5.76 -36.33 -8.81
CA VAL A 16 -4.74 -35.61 -9.60
C VAL A 16 -5.37 -34.49 -10.40
N LYS A 17 -6.50 -34.73 -11.05
CA LYS A 17 -7.25 -33.74 -11.82
C LYS A 17 -7.73 -32.58 -10.93
N ARG A 18 -8.26 -32.90 -9.75
CA ARG A 18 -8.68 -31.88 -8.77
C ARG A 18 -7.54 -31.03 -8.27
N ILE A 19 -6.37 -31.64 -7.97
CA ILE A 19 -5.16 -30.91 -7.58
C ILE A 19 -4.68 -30.01 -8.71
N LYS A 20 -4.60 -30.53 -9.95
CA LYS A 20 -4.20 -29.72 -11.12
C LYS A 20 -5.15 -28.54 -11.36
N ASN A 21 -6.45 -28.76 -11.28
CA ASN A 21 -7.43 -27.69 -11.44
C ASN A 21 -7.30 -26.62 -10.34
N LEU A 22 -7.04 -27.02 -9.10
CA LEU A 22 -6.79 -26.07 -8.01
C LEU A 22 -5.57 -25.20 -8.31
N LEU A 23 -4.46 -25.80 -8.77
CA LEU A 23 -3.24 -25.05 -9.11
C LEU A 23 -3.44 -24.09 -10.31
N ILE A 24 -4.27 -24.47 -11.28
CA ILE A 24 -4.65 -23.60 -12.41
C ILE A 24 -5.50 -22.43 -11.91
N ASN A 25 -6.53 -22.70 -11.11
CA ASN A 25 -7.40 -21.66 -10.56
C ASN A 25 -6.61 -20.65 -9.71
N VAL A 26 -5.64 -21.13 -8.91
CA VAL A 26 -4.72 -20.27 -8.16
C VAL A 26 -3.95 -19.30 -9.06
N GLN A 27 -3.50 -19.77 -10.22
CA GLN A 27 -2.74 -18.93 -11.16
C GLN A 27 -3.61 -17.90 -11.88
N THR A 28 -4.88 -18.21 -12.12
CA THR A 28 -5.83 -17.31 -12.80
C THR A 28 -6.46 -16.31 -11.85
N ASP A 29 -6.84 -16.75 -10.65
CA ASP A 29 -7.62 -15.95 -9.72
C ASP A 29 -6.77 -14.97 -8.91
N LEU A 30 -5.52 -15.32 -8.58
CA LEU A 30 -4.61 -14.46 -7.84
C LEU A 30 -3.82 -13.53 -8.78
N THR A 31 -4.33 -12.33 -8.98
CA THR A 31 -3.69 -11.32 -9.85
C THR A 31 -2.32 -10.84 -9.34
N LEU A 32 -2.08 -10.97 -8.04
CA LEU A 32 -0.83 -10.56 -7.38
C LEU A 32 0.34 -11.51 -7.60
N LEU A 33 0.13 -12.72 -8.18
CA LEU A 33 1.19 -13.70 -8.37
C LEU A 33 2.30 -13.22 -9.30
N SER A 34 3.54 -13.27 -8.80
CA SER A 34 4.74 -12.99 -9.59
C SER A 34 4.98 -14.05 -10.68
N ALA A 35 5.68 -13.68 -11.76
CA ALA A 35 6.01 -14.63 -12.83
C ALA A 35 6.80 -15.86 -12.34
N PRO A 36 7.79 -15.73 -11.42
CA PRO A 36 8.46 -16.89 -10.81
C PRO A 36 7.51 -17.82 -10.05
N ASP A 37 6.57 -17.27 -9.25
CA ASP A 37 5.62 -18.08 -8.47
C ASP A 37 4.64 -18.82 -9.39
N LYS A 38 4.19 -18.19 -10.48
CA LYS A 38 3.38 -18.86 -11.52
C LYS A 38 4.14 -20.02 -12.16
N LYS A 39 5.43 -19.81 -12.47
CA LYS A 39 6.29 -20.86 -13.02
C LYS A 39 6.42 -22.04 -12.06
N LEU A 40 6.61 -21.78 -10.76
CA LEU A 40 6.68 -22.84 -9.74
C LEU A 40 5.38 -23.65 -9.63
N LEU A 41 4.21 -23.02 -9.70
CA LEU A 41 2.93 -23.72 -9.71
C LEU A 41 2.75 -24.57 -10.97
N ASN A 42 3.17 -24.10 -12.13
CA ASN A 42 3.18 -24.88 -13.37
C ASN A 42 4.11 -26.11 -13.28
N GLU A 43 5.30 -25.91 -12.73
CA GLU A 43 6.25 -27.01 -12.51
C GLU A 43 5.71 -28.03 -11.50
N ALA A 44 5.08 -27.57 -10.42
CA ALA A 44 4.43 -28.42 -9.44
C ALA A 44 3.32 -29.28 -10.08
N GLN A 45 2.51 -28.67 -10.97
CA GLN A 45 1.47 -29.37 -11.73
C GLN A 45 2.03 -30.48 -12.63
N THR A 46 3.15 -30.19 -13.31
CA THR A 46 3.81 -31.14 -14.21
C THR A 46 4.48 -32.28 -13.43
N ASN A 47 5.06 -31.96 -12.26
CA ASN A 47 5.78 -32.90 -11.43
C ASN A 47 4.90 -33.98 -10.79
N ILE A 48 3.59 -33.79 -10.67
CA ILE A 48 2.67 -34.80 -10.12
C ILE A 48 2.79 -36.13 -10.88
N GLU A 49 2.92 -36.08 -12.21
CA GLU A 49 3.00 -37.27 -13.08
C GLU A 49 4.44 -37.68 -13.43
N SER A 50 5.45 -37.00 -12.87
CA SER A 50 6.85 -37.36 -13.10
C SER A 50 7.32 -38.51 -12.18
N ILE A 51 8.44 -39.12 -12.52
CA ILE A 51 9.12 -40.13 -11.68
C ILE A 51 9.49 -39.48 -10.33
N PHE A 52 9.42 -40.24 -9.25
CA PHE A 52 9.77 -39.78 -7.90
C PHE A 52 11.20 -39.23 -7.87
N LEU A 53 11.39 -38.02 -7.35
CA LEU A 53 12.68 -37.33 -7.36
C LEU A 53 13.27 -37.24 -5.95
N LEU A 54 14.36 -37.98 -5.73
CA LEU A 54 15.14 -37.97 -4.52
C LEU A 54 16.36 -37.05 -4.70
N VAL A 55 16.47 -36.01 -3.89
CA VAL A 55 17.58 -35.03 -4.02
C VAL A 55 18.54 -35.18 -2.84
N VAL A 56 19.82 -35.43 -3.14
CA VAL A 56 20.89 -35.53 -2.14
C VAL A 56 21.60 -34.19 -2.04
N VAL A 57 21.57 -33.61 -0.84
CA VAL A 57 22.15 -32.28 -0.55
C VAL A 57 23.05 -32.33 0.67
N GLY A 58 23.90 -31.32 0.83
CA GLY A 58 24.82 -31.23 1.96
C GLY A 58 26.06 -30.43 1.59
N GLU A 59 26.91 -30.13 2.57
CA GLU A 59 28.12 -29.35 2.38
C GLU A 59 29.14 -30.03 1.47
N PHE A 60 30.06 -29.24 0.93
CA PHE A 60 31.21 -29.82 0.20
C PHE A 60 31.99 -30.78 1.12
N ASN A 61 32.46 -31.87 0.58
CA ASN A 61 33.17 -32.94 1.33
C ASN A 61 32.35 -33.65 2.42
N SER A 62 31.02 -33.48 2.51
CA SER A 62 30.19 -34.32 3.39
C SER A 62 30.06 -35.78 2.92
N GLY A 63 30.49 -36.07 1.70
CA GLY A 63 30.51 -37.42 1.13
C GLY A 63 29.25 -37.82 0.36
N LYS A 64 28.50 -36.86 -0.22
CA LYS A 64 27.28 -37.11 -1.01
C LYS A 64 27.47 -38.08 -2.16
N SER A 65 28.41 -37.79 -3.05
CA SER A 65 28.68 -38.62 -4.24
C SER A 65 29.17 -40.04 -3.83
N GLN A 66 30.00 -40.12 -2.79
CA GLN A 66 30.42 -41.43 -2.23
C GLN A 66 29.24 -42.20 -1.62
N PHE A 67 28.35 -41.50 -0.92
CA PHE A 67 27.12 -42.06 -0.39
C PHE A 67 26.23 -42.65 -1.51
N ILE A 68 26.00 -41.87 -2.56
CA ILE A 68 25.19 -42.30 -3.72
C ILE A 68 25.81 -43.57 -4.37
N ASN A 69 27.12 -43.54 -4.61
CA ASN A 69 27.82 -44.69 -5.18
C ASN A 69 27.66 -45.95 -4.30
N THR A 70 27.77 -45.79 -2.98
CA THR A 70 27.62 -46.91 -2.04
C THR A 70 26.18 -47.39 -1.94
N LEU A 71 25.19 -46.49 -1.93
CA LEU A 71 23.77 -46.83 -1.91
C LEU A 71 23.34 -47.64 -3.16
N LEU A 72 23.87 -47.28 -4.31
CA LEU A 72 23.56 -47.96 -5.58
C LEU A 72 24.41 -49.23 -5.79
N GLY A 73 25.38 -49.53 -4.91
CA GLY A 73 26.22 -50.72 -4.99
C GLY A 73 27.21 -50.69 -6.15
N GLU A 74 27.48 -49.53 -6.73
CA GLU A 74 28.37 -49.38 -7.88
C GLU A 74 29.53 -48.43 -7.56
N LYS A 75 30.71 -48.73 -8.11
CA LYS A 75 31.88 -47.85 -7.96
C LYS A 75 31.91 -46.84 -9.11
N GLU A 76 32.18 -45.56 -8.76
CA GLU A 76 32.44 -44.50 -9.72
C GLU A 76 31.27 -44.08 -10.66
N ILE A 77 30.03 -44.09 -10.16
CA ILE A 77 28.91 -43.47 -10.86
C ILE A 77 29.07 -41.94 -10.82
N CYS A 78 29.17 -41.42 -9.60
CA CYS A 78 29.44 -40.00 -9.34
C CYS A 78 30.94 -39.86 -9.03
N PRO A 79 31.64 -38.89 -9.65
CA PRO A 79 33.06 -38.69 -9.40
C PRO A 79 33.28 -38.27 -7.94
N THR A 80 34.28 -38.88 -7.31
CA THR A 80 34.68 -38.61 -5.93
C THR A 80 36.11 -38.08 -5.90
N GLY A 81 36.40 -37.03 -5.13
CA GLY A 81 37.75 -36.48 -5.02
C GLY A 81 37.87 -35.48 -3.87
N VAL A 82 39.14 -35.17 -3.53
CA VAL A 82 39.46 -34.18 -2.48
C VAL A 82 39.28 -32.75 -2.95
N LEU A 83 39.36 -32.50 -4.27
CA LEU A 83 39.04 -31.21 -4.91
C LEU A 83 37.59 -31.24 -5.38
N PRO A 84 36.95 -30.06 -5.59
CA PRO A 84 35.60 -29.97 -6.14
C PRO A 84 35.52 -30.72 -7.48
N THR A 85 34.96 -31.91 -7.46
CA THR A 85 34.84 -32.80 -8.65
C THR A 85 33.46 -32.73 -9.27
N THR A 86 32.49 -32.10 -8.58
CA THR A 86 31.10 -32.02 -9.01
C THR A 86 30.70 -30.54 -9.12
N ASP A 87 31.01 -29.91 -10.26
CA ASP A 87 30.53 -28.57 -10.60
C ASP A 87 29.18 -28.62 -11.31
N ILE A 88 28.73 -29.81 -11.73
CA ILE A 88 27.54 -30.07 -12.53
C ILE A 88 26.58 -30.95 -11.72
N ILE A 89 25.31 -30.57 -11.71
CA ILE A 89 24.25 -31.39 -11.10
C ILE A 89 24.07 -32.68 -11.91
N GLN A 90 24.11 -33.82 -11.25
CA GLN A 90 23.97 -35.12 -11.88
C GLN A 90 22.62 -35.75 -11.53
N ILE A 91 21.86 -36.15 -12.55
CA ILE A 91 20.56 -36.80 -12.39
C ILE A 91 20.73 -38.29 -12.81
N LEU A 92 20.61 -39.17 -11.84
CA LEU A 92 20.68 -40.62 -12.08
C LEU A 92 19.29 -41.14 -12.44
N LYS A 93 19.19 -41.78 -13.60
CA LYS A 93 17.94 -42.27 -14.19
C LYS A 93 18.06 -43.73 -14.56
N TYR A 94 16.95 -44.47 -14.60
CA TYR A 94 16.94 -45.84 -15.08
C TYR A 94 17.20 -45.88 -16.59
N GLY A 95 18.07 -46.80 -17.01
CA GLY A 95 18.33 -47.12 -18.40
C GLY A 95 18.82 -48.56 -18.56
N THR A 96 18.56 -49.21 -19.68
CA THR A 96 18.97 -50.59 -19.96
C THR A 96 20.49 -50.74 -20.12
N LYS A 97 21.18 -49.63 -20.42
CA LYS A 97 22.65 -49.55 -20.54
C LYS A 97 23.11 -48.20 -19.98
N ARG A 98 24.33 -48.15 -19.47
CA ARG A 98 24.96 -46.90 -19.03
C ARG A 98 25.07 -45.93 -20.21
N LYS A 99 24.50 -44.72 -20.04
CA LYS A 99 24.58 -43.66 -21.01
C LYS A 99 24.63 -42.33 -20.29
N ASP A 100 25.57 -41.48 -20.63
CA ASP A 100 25.72 -40.15 -20.11
C ASP A 100 25.18 -39.15 -21.14
N VAL A 101 24.32 -38.23 -20.72
CA VAL A 101 23.70 -37.18 -21.57
C VAL A 101 23.84 -35.85 -20.89
N ILE A 102 24.44 -34.87 -21.54
CA ILE A 102 24.50 -33.48 -21.06
C ILE A 102 23.18 -32.80 -21.46
N GLU A 103 22.39 -32.43 -20.49
CA GLU A 103 21.10 -31.72 -20.72
C GLU A 103 21.27 -30.20 -20.82
N SER A 104 22.25 -29.67 -20.06
CA SER A 104 22.64 -28.24 -20.11
C SER A 104 24.06 -28.08 -19.54
N ASP A 105 24.61 -26.86 -19.57
CA ASP A 105 25.95 -26.53 -19.04
C ASP A 105 26.13 -26.93 -17.56
N HIS A 106 25.02 -27.08 -16.82
CA HIS A 106 25.02 -27.35 -15.38
C HIS A 106 24.31 -28.68 -15.00
N ILE A 107 23.74 -29.40 -15.96
CA ILE A 107 22.96 -30.63 -15.70
C ILE A 107 23.39 -31.76 -16.62
N LYS A 108 23.73 -32.89 -15.99
CA LYS A 108 24.08 -34.15 -16.67
C LYS A 108 23.15 -35.26 -16.20
N SER A 109 22.53 -35.97 -17.13
CA SER A 109 21.77 -37.19 -16.84
C SER A 109 22.62 -38.45 -17.10
N ILE A 110 22.65 -39.34 -16.11
CA ILE A 110 23.37 -40.62 -16.16
C ILE A 110 22.34 -41.74 -16.09
N TYR A 111 22.23 -42.51 -17.13
CA TYR A 111 21.34 -43.67 -17.20
C TYR A 111 22.06 -44.93 -16.79
N LEU A 112 21.43 -45.73 -15.90
CA LEU A 112 22.03 -46.95 -15.32
C LEU A 112 21.00 -48.06 -15.20
N PRO A 113 21.40 -49.37 -15.38
CA PRO A 113 20.52 -50.52 -15.21
C PRO A 113 20.41 -50.91 -13.72
N ASN A 114 19.97 -49.97 -12.88
CA ASN A 114 19.87 -50.16 -11.42
C ASN A 114 18.40 -50.18 -10.98
N GLU A 115 18.05 -51.17 -10.14
CA GLU A 115 16.66 -51.36 -9.68
C GLU A 115 16.09 -50.17 -8.90
N TRP A 116 16.92 -49.50 -8.10
CA TRP A 116 16.52 -48.26 -7.39
C TRP A 116 16.01 -47.16 -8.29
N LEU A 117 16.58 -47.10 -9.50
CA LEU A 117 16.30 -46.04 -10.46
C LEU A 117 15.02 -46.26 -11.30
N LYS A 118 14.41 -47.49 -11.24
CA LYS A 118 13.18 -47.76 -12.02
C LYS A 118 12.01 -46.87 -11.65
N GLN A 119 11.89 -46.52 -10.38
CA GLN A 119 10.80 -45.71 -9.87
C GLN A 119 11.25 -44.40 -9.21
N THR A 120 12.57 -44.18 -9.12
CA THR A 120 13.13 -43.02 -8.40
C THR A 120 14.33 -42.48 -9.16
N ASN A 121 14.29 -41.21 -9.51
CA ASN A 121 15.48 -40.50 -9.97
C ASN A 121 16.25 -39.98 -8.76
N ILE A 122 17.57 -40.04 -8.78
CA ILE A 122 18.44 -39.54 -7.70
C ILE A 122 19.24 -38.36 -8.27
N VAL A 123 19.24 -37.23 -7.56
CA VAL A 123 20.01 -36.06 -7.93
C VAL A 123 21.21 -35.93 -6.99
N ASP A 124 22.42 -35.97 -7.53
CA ASP A 124 23.64 -35.56 -6.85
C ASP A 124 23.88 -34.09 -7.09
N THR A 125 23.97 -33.31 -6.01
CA THR A 125 24.18 -31.88 -6.09
C THR A 125 25.61 -31.49 -5.74
N PRO A 126 26.19 -30.45 -6.37
CA PRO A 126 27.44 -29.86 -5.92
C PRO A 126 27.36 -29.45 -4.45
N GLY A 127 28.48 -29.47 -3.74
CA GLY A 127 28.52 -29.06 -2.33
C GLY A 127 28.14 -27.63 -2.12
N THR A 128 27.48 -27.35 -0.98
CA THR A 128 26.89 -26.02 -0.68
C THR A 128 27.90 -24.87 -0.55
N ASN A 129 29.20 -25.13 -0.57
CA ASN A 129 30.26 -24.10 -0.59
C ASN A 129 30.83 -23.81 -2.00
N ALA A 130 30.34 -24.49 -3.04
CA ALA A 130 30.70 -24.20 -4.41
C ALA A 130 29.83 -23.06 -4.93
N ILE A 131 30.44 -21.96 -5.31
CA ILE A 131 29.92 -20.76 -5.98
C ILE A 131 28.45 -20.41 -5.65
N LEU A 132 28.20 -19.23 -5.11
CA LEU A 132 26.86 -18.67 -4.73
C LEU A 132 25.74 -18.93 -5.75
N GLN A 133 26.06 -18.97 -7.05
CA GLN A 133 25.10 -19.23 -8.12
C GLN A 133 24.57 -20.68 -8.14
N THR A 134 25.40 -21.66 -7.85
CA THR A 134 25.00 -23.09 -7.84
C THR A 134 24.09 -23.39 -6.64
N HIS A 135 24.34 -22.75 -5.50
CA HIS A 135 23.46 -22.81 -4.34
C HIS A 135 22.06 -22.29 -4.64
N GLN A 136 21.99 -21.17 -5.31
CA GLN A 136 20.73 -20.55 -5.69
C GLN A 136 19.95 -21.44 -6.66
N GLN A 137 20.63 -22.05 -7.65
CA GLN A 137 20.01 -22.98 -8.59
C GLN A 137 19.46 -24.24 -7.88
N ILE A 138 20.22 -24.83 -6.95
CA ILE A 138 19.74 -26.00 -6.20
C ILE A 138 18.50 -25.64 -5.39
N THR A 139 18.54 -24.52 -4.68
CA THR A 139 17.45 -24.10 -3.78
C THR A 139 16.21 -23.67 -4.56
N GLU A 140 16.37 -22.97 -5.67
CA GLU A 140 15.26 -22.41 -6.44
C GLU A 140 14.67 -23.39 -7.48
N HIS A 141 15.49 -24.33 -8.00
CA HIS A 141 15.04 -25.21 -9.07
C HIS A 141 14.86 -26.68 -8.65
N PHE A 142 15.75 -27.22 -7.81
CA PHE A 142 15.70 -28.65 -7.46
C PHE A 142 14.93 -28.93 -6.18
N ILE A 143 15.08 -28.12 -5.13
CA ILE A 143 14.33 -28.33 -3.88
C ILE A 143 12.82 -28.24 -4.10
N PRO A 144 12.27 -27.24 -4.81
CA PRO A 144 10.84 -27.21 -5.10
C PRO A 144 10.32 -28.44 -5.85
N ARG A 145 11.14 -29.00 -6.75
CA ARG A 145 10.79 -30.19 -7.56
C ARG A 145 11.03 -31.50 -6.84
N SER A 146 11.86 -31.52 -5.78
CA SER A 146 12.14 -32.72 -5.04
C SER A 146 10.88 -33.29 -4.40
N ASP A 147 10.78 -34.60 -4.38
CA ASP A 147 9.77 -35.33 -3.61
C ASP A 147 10.26 -35.64 -2.21
N TYR A 148 11.54 -35.96 -2.09
CA TYR A 148 12.19 -36.28 -0.82
C TYR A 148 13.64 -35.78 -0.82
N VAL A 149 14.13 -35.30 0.32
CA VAL A 149 15.47 -34.75 0.45
C VAL A 149 16.31 -35.61 1.41
N LEU A 150 17.47 -36.07 0.93
CA LEU A 150 18.50 -36.69 1.76
C LEU A 150 19.55 -35.62 2.09
N PHE A 151 19.57 -35.22 3.35
CA PHE A 151 20.48 -34.18 3.83
C PHE A 151 21.72 -34.85 4.44
N VAL A 152 22.87 -34.75 3.76
CA VAL A 152 24.14 -35.39 4.17
C VAL A 152 25.01 -34.38 4.89
N THR A 153 25.22 -34.56 6.18
CA THR A 153 26.21 -33.88 7.00
C THR A 153 27.33 -34.86 7.41
N SER A 154 28.46 -34.38 7.89
CA SER A 154 29.59 -35.22 8.27
C SER A 154 30.01 -35.00 9.73
N VAL A 155 30.61 -36.04 10.36
CA VAL A 155 31.03 -35.97 11.77
C VAL A 155 32.17 -34.98 12.05
N ASP A 156 32.98 -34.66 11.03
CA ASP A 156 34.07 -33.68 11.12
C ASP A 156 33.58 -32.24 11.23
N ARG A 157 32.41 -31.92 10.68
CA ARG A 157 31.75 -30.60 10.80
C ARG A 157 30.24 -30.77 10.88
N PRO A 158 29.72 -31.32 11.97
CA PRO A 158 28.31 -31.64 12.06
C PRO A 158 27.48 -30.37 12.16
N PHE A 159 26.56 -30.19 11.22
CA PHE A 159 25.56 -29.12 11.23
C PHE A 159 26.17 -27.72 11.24
N SER A 160 27.02 -27.41 10.26
CA SER A 160 27.56 -26.06 10.07
C SER A 160 26.48 -25.00 9.90
N GLU A 161 26.80 -23.72 10.08
CA GLU A 161 25.83 -22.64 9.90
C GLU A 161 25.29 -22.58 8.47
N SER A 162 26.09 -22.88 7.45
CA SER A 162 25.63 -22.99 6.06
C SER A 162 24.65 -24.15 5.88
N GLU A 163 24.87 -25.29 6.52
CA GLU A 163 23.95 -26.42 6.53
C GLU A 163 22.65 -26.10 7.25
N ARG A 164 22.73 -25.41 8.40
CA ARG A 164 21.56 -24.94 9.15
C ARG A 164 20.68 -24.01 8.30
N LEU A 165 21.27 -23.01 7.66
CA LEU A 165 20.54 -22.07 6.78
C LEU A 165 19.93 -22.79 5.57
N PHE A 166 20.63 -23.78 5.02
CA PHE A 166 20.13 -24.56 3.91
C PHE A 166 18.94 -25.45 4.32
N LEU A 167 19.01 -26.05 5.50
CA LEU A 167 17.92 -26.85 6.05
C LEU A 167 16.66 -25.99 6.35
N VAL A 168 16.84 -24.74 6.84
CA VAL A 168 15.74 -23.76 6.97
C VAL A 168 15.03 -23.57 5.63
N ARG A 169 15.76 -23.38 4.55
CA ARG A 169 15.18 -23.22 3.22
C ARG A 169 14.44 -24.48 2.75
N ILE A 170 14.96 -25.67 3.02
CA ILE A 170 14.26 -26.94 2.72
C ILE A 170 12.94 -27.02 3.50
N HIS A 171 12.96 -26.67 4.78
CA HIS A 171 11.78 -26.63 5.63
C HIS A 171 10.73 -25.65 5.11
N GLU A 172 11.13 -24.46 4.67
CA GLU A 172 10.24 -23.50 4.03
C GLU A 172 9.49 -24.07 2.82
N TRP A 173 10.12 -25.00 2.06
CA TRP A 173 9.49 -25.73 0.96
C TRP A 173 8.62 -26.91 1.42
N ARG A 174 8.49 -27.11 2.74
CA ARG A 174 7.69 -28.20 3.35
C ARG A 174 8.04 -29.57 2.81
N LYS A 175 9.34 -29.78 2.51
CA LYS A 175 9.83 -31.07 1.99
C LYS A 175 10.11 -32.04 3.12
N LYS A 176 9.82 -33.32 2.86
CA LYS A 176 10.28 -34.38 3.76
C LYS A 176 11.79 -34.53 3.67
N VAL A 177 12.43 -34.64 4.84
CA VAL A 177 13.88 -34.70 4.99
C VAL A 177 14.27 -35.93 5.79
N LEU A 178 15.35 -36.61 5.35
CA LEU A 178 16.08 -37.59 6.12
C LEU A 178 17.51 -37.07 6.27
N ILE A 179 18.05 -37.13 7.47
CA ILE A 179 19.41 -36.67 7.77
C ILE A 179 20.35 -37.83 7.79
N ILE A 180 21.47 -37.72 7.09
CA ILE A 180 22.54 -38.72 7.02
C ILE A 180 23.78 -38.14 7.66
N LEU A 181 24.18 -38.69 8.81
CA LEU A 181 25.42 -38.34 9.48
C LEU A 181 26.52 -39.27 8.97
N ASN A 182 27.30 -38.78 8.01
CA ASN A 182 28.33 -39.59 7.33
C ASN A 182 29.70 -39.52 8.03
N LYS A 183 30.60 -40.42 7.62
CA LYS A 183 32.00 -40.56 8.09
C LYS A 183 32.11 -40.99 9.57
N ILE A 184 31.16 -41.77 10.09
CA ILE A 184 31.20 -42.24 11.50
C ILE A 184 32.42 -43.12 11.81
N ASP A 185 33.10 -43.63 10.79
CA ASP A 185 34.34 -44.40 10.91
C ASP A 185 35.53 -43.56 11.40
N GLN A 186 35.42 -42.24 11.43
CA GLN A 186 36.42 -41.32 11.97
C GLN A 186 36.31 -41.16 13.49
N ILE A 187 35.24 -41.67 14.11
CA ILE A 187 35.03 -41.57 15.56
C ILE A 187 35.34 -42.95 16.17
N GLU A 188 36.32 -42.97 17.07
CA GLU A 188 36.76 -44.23 17.73
C GLU A 188 35.86 -44.59 18.93
N GLN A 189 35.35 -43.61 19.67
CA GLN A 189 34.59 -43.84 20.89
C GLN A 189 33.08 -43.74 20.66
N ASP A 190 32.32 -44.73 21.12
CA ASP A 190 30.86 -44.75 20.97
C ASP A 190 30.17 -43.62 21.75
N ILE A 191 30.76 -43.16 22.85
CA ILE A 191 30.26 -42.00 23.64
C ILE A 191 30.29 -40.73 22.80
N ASP A 192 31.33 -40.52 22.00
CA ASP A 192 31.44 -39.32 21.16
C ASP A 192 30.52 -39.40 19.94
N LYS A 193 30.27 -40.60 19.40
CA LYS A 193 29.21 -40.80 18.37
C LYS A 193 27.86 -40.38 18.89
N GLU A 194 27.51 -40.74 20.12
CA GLU A 194 26.22 -40.42 20.72
C GLU A 194 26.07 -38.93 21.00
N LYS A 195 27.14 -38.27 21.47
CA LYS A 195 27.16 -36.80 21.65
C LYS A 195 26.91 -36.05 20.33
N ILE A 196 27.62 -36.45 19.25
CA ILE A 196 27.47 -35.82 17.95
C ILE A 196 26.06 -36.07 17.38
N LEU A 197 25.53 -37.27 17.56
CA LEU A 197 24.19 -37.63 17.11
C LEU A 197 23.11 -36.80 17.82
N ASN A 198 23.25 -36.60 19.13
CA ASN A 198 22.38 -35.75 19.92
C ASN A 198 22.51 -34.26 19.54
N TYR A 199 23.71 -33.80 19.23
CA TYR A 199 23.95 -32.45 18.74
C TYR A 199 23.21 -32.22 17.40
N VAL A 200 23.37 -33.13 16.43
CA VAL A 200 22.68 -33.06 15.13
C VAL A 200 21.16 -33.11 15.31
N ARG A 201 20.67 -34.02 16.19
CA ARG A 201 19.23 -34.15 16.49
C ARG A 201 18.63 -32.84 17.04
N ASN A 202 19.29 -32.24 18.02
CA ASN A 202 18.81 -31.02 18.65
C ASN A 202 18.78 -29.83 17.66
N ASN A 203 19.81 -29.69 16.82
CA ASN A 203 19.86 -28.66 15.81
C ASN A 203 18.83 -28.89 14.70
N ALA A 204 18.65 -30.13 14.25
CA ALA A 204 17.63 -30.48 13.27
C ALA A 204 16.22 -30.20 13.79
N TYR A 205 15.94 -30.56 15.05
CA TYR A 205 14.67 -30.26 15.70
C TYR A 205 14.38 -28.76 15.76
N GLN A 206 15.36 -27.95 16.16
CA GLN A 206 15.20 -26.49 16.20
C GLN A 206 14.86 -25.87 14.85
N VAL A 207 15.36 -26.46 13.76
CA VAL A 207 15.14 -25.93 12.40
C VAL A 207 13.85 -26.46 11.78
N LEU A 208 13.55 -27.76 11.97
CA LEU A 208 12.45 -28.45 11.29
C LEU A 208 11.16 -28.49 12.12
N ASP A 209 11.23 -28.11 13.40
CA ASP A 209 10.13 -28.22 14.37
C ASP A 209 9.50 -29.63 14.40
N ASP A 210 10.34 -30.68 14.17
CA ASP A 210 9.92 -32.07 14.06
C ASP A 210 10.92 -32.98 14.79
N ILE A 211 10.49 -33.57 15.90
CA ILE A 211 11.27 -34.50 16.73
C ILE A 211 11.49 -35.86 16.03
N SER A 212 10.62 -36.17 15.07
CA SER A 212 10.58 -37.49 14.40
C SER A 212 11.48 -37.58 13.17
N VAL A 213 12.23 -36.52 12.84
CA VAL A 213 13.15 -36.56 11.68
C VAL A 213 14.15 -37.69 11.81
N PRO A 214 14.18 -38.65 10.85
CA PRO A 214 15.08 -39.76 10.91
C PRO A 214 16.52 -39.32 10.66
N ILE A 215 17.43 -39.80 11.52
CA ILE A 215 18.87 -39.52 11.43
C ILE A 215 19.63 -40.87 11.37
N PHE A 216 20.38 -41.06 10.29
CA PHE A 216 21.15 -42.29 10.08
C PHE A 216 22.66 -42.02 10.16
N PRO A 217 23.35 -42.56 11.20
CA PRO A 217 24.79 -42.53 11.25
C PRO A 217 25.37 -43.62 10.31
N ILE A 218 26.19 -43.17 9.34
CA ILE A 218 26.78 -44.08 8.33
C ILE A 218 28.26 -43.80 8.09
N SER A 219 28.95 -44.78 7.52
CA SER A 219 30.20 -44.60 6.79
C SER A 219 30.03 -45.04 5.36
N SER A 220 29.97 -44.09 4.43
CA SER A 220 29.91 -44.41 3.00
C SER A 220 31.19 -45.08 2.51
N LEU A 221 32.34 -44.81 3.14
CA LEU A 221 33.62 -45.42 2.76
C LEU A 221 33.72 -46.89 3.19
N LYS A 222 33.30 -47.18 4.43
CA LYS A 222 33.37 -48.56 5.00
C LYS A 222 32.06 -49.33 4.89
N SER A 223 31.04 -48.76 4.24
CA SER A 223 29.67 -49.31 4.10
C SER A 223 29.00 -49.66 5.45
N ILE A 224 29.34 -48.94 6.53
CA ILE A 224 28.73 -49.12 7.85
C ILE A 224 27.39 -48.40 7.87
N GLY A 225 26.33 -49.01 8.40
CA GLY A 225 24.98 -48.40 8.53
C GLY A 225 24.21 -48.30 7.21
N ILE A 226 24.82 -48.60 6.06
CA ILE A 226 24.18 -48.47 4.74
C ILE A 226 22.98 -49.40 4.59
N LYS A 227 23.09 -50.66 5.01
CA LYS A 227 22.01 -51.63 4.91
C LYS A 227 20.77 -51.19 5.74
N GLN A 228 20.98 -50.71 6.95
CA GLN A 228 19.89 -50.21 7.80
C GLN A 228 19.19 -49.02 7.17
N LEU A 229 19.94 -48.10 6.58
CA LEU A 229 19.39 -46.95 5.84
C LEU A 229 18.65 -47.42 4.58
N GLU A 230 19.19 -48.38 3.85
CA GLU A 230 18.55 -48.97 2.67
C GLU A 230 17.21 -49.63 3.02
N ASP A 231 17.18 -50.47 4.06
CA ASP A 231 15.98 -51.13 4.54
C ASP A 231 14.92 -50.10 4.99
N TYR A 232 15.34 -49.05 5.70
CA TYR A 232 14.45 -47.93 6.06
C TYR A 232 13.91 -47.23 4.83
N LEU A 233 14.76 -46.87 3.87
CA LEU A 233 14.32 -46.17 2.64
C LEU A 233 13.36 -47.05 1.82
N ARG A 234 13.54 -48.38 1.79
CA ARG A 234 12.60 -49.30 1.10
C ARG A 234 11.22 -49.31 1.76
N ILE A 235 11.17 -49.19 3.09
CA ILE A 235 9.90 -49.10 3.83
C ILE A 235 9.27 -47.71 3.69
N GLU A 236 10.05 -46.67 3.93
CA GLU A 236 9.58 -45.26 3.91
C GLU A 236 9.23 -44.77 2.49
N LEU A 237 9.89 -45.29 1.47
CA LEU A 237 9.63 -44.97 0.07
C LEU A 237 8.90 -46.11 -0.65
N ASN A 238 8.00 -46.82 0.03
CA ASN A 238 7.08 -47.74 -0.63
C ASN A 238 6.11 -46.97 -1.57
N ASP A 239 5.48 -47.67 -2.49
CA ASP A 239 4.63 -47.06 -3.53
C ASP A 239 3.50 -46.20 -2.96
N LYS A 240 2.96 -46.59 -1.81
CA LYS A 240 1.88 -45.84 -1.12
C LYS A 240 2.38 -44.51 -0.57
N ILE A 241 3.55 -44.51 0.09
CA ILE A 241 4.14 -43.30 0.68
C ILE A 241 4.65 -42.37 -0.42
N LYS A 242 5.30 -42.93 -1.47
CA LYS A 242 5.68 -42.16 -2.65
C LYS A 242 4.50 -41.46 -3.28
N LEU A 243 3.39 -42.17 -3.44
CA LEU A 243 2.16 -41.60 -3.98
C LEU A 243 1.63 -40.46 -3.09
N LYS A 244 1.57 -40.67 -1.77
CA LYS A 244 1.18 -39.63 -0.82
C LYS A 244 2.02 -38.35 -1.00
N ILE A 245 3.35 -38.53 -0.99
CA ILE A 245 4.28 -37.39 -1.13
C ILE A 245 4.08 -36.69 -2.48
N LYS A 246 3.90 -37.43 -3.57
CA LYS A 246 3.64 -36.85 -4.91
C LYS A 246 2.38 -36.01 -4.97
N LEU A 247 1.33 -36.42 -4.28
CA LEU A 247 0.05 -35.68 -4.25
C LEU A 247 0.09 -34.49 -3.28
N GLU A 248 0.81 -34.62 -2.14
CA GLU A 248 0.89 -33.56 -1.14
C GLU A 248 1.89 -32.44 -1.49
N ASN A 249 2.98 -32.74 -2.20
CA ASN A 249 4.02 -31.77 -2.54
C ASN A 249 3.51 -30.54 -3.30
N PRO A 250 2.68 -30.65 -4.36
CA PRO A 250 2.13 -29.49 -5.06
C PRO A 250 1.28 -28.60 -4.16
N LEU A 251 0.53 -29.23 -3.24
CA LEU A 251 -0.27 -28.52 -2.25
C LEU A 251 0.61 -27.76 -1.25
N GLY A 252 1.74 -28.35 -0.83
CA GLY A 252 2.73 -27.70 0.02
C GLY A 252 3.39 -26.49 -0.64
N ILE A 253 3.68 -26.57 -1.95
CA ILE A 253 4.20 -25.43 -2.73
C ILE A 253 3.16 -24.29 -2.79
N ALA A 254 1.90 -24.61 -3.06
CA ALA A 254 0.82 -23.64 -3.07
C ALA A 254 0.65 -22.97 -1.69
N GLU A 255 0.66 -23.74 -0.60
CA GLU A 255 0.59 -23.20 0.76
C GLU A 255 1.73 -22.23 1.06
N ARG A 256 2.97 -22.56 0.70
CA ARG A 256 4.12 -21.68 0.87
C ARG A 256 3.95 -20.37 0.12
N ILE A 257 3.49 -20.43 -1.13
CA ILE A 257 3.19 -19.23 -1.92
C ILE A 257 2.14 -18.39 -1.21
N PHE A 258 1.08 -18.99 -0.69
CA PHE A 258 0.04 -18.27 0.05
C PHE A 258 0.55 -17.63 1.34
N ASP A 259 1.40 -18.33 2.10
CA ASP A 259 2.01 -17.75 3.31
C ASP A 259 2.81 -16.50 2.98
N LYS A 260 3.60 -16.54 1.89
CA LYS A 260 4.33 -15.37 1.37
C LYS A 260 3.38 -14.22 1.02
N TYR A 261 2.32 -14.48 0.25
CA TYR A 261 1.38 -13.44 -0.17
C TYR A 261 0.52 -12.93 0.98
N LEU A 262 0.17 -13.74 1.96
CA LEU A 262 -0.52 -13.27 3.17
C LEU A 262 0.36 -12.33 3.99
N ALA A 263 1.66 -12.58 4.09
CA ALA A 263 2.59 -11.68 4.74
C ALA A 263 2.62 -10.30 4.02
N ILE A 264 2.70 -10.31 2.68
CA ILE A 264 2.63 -9.09 1.85
C ILE A 264 1.29 -8.36 2.05
N VAL A 265 0.17 -9.09 2.02
CA VAL A 265 -1.16 -8.51 2.24
C VAL A 265 -1.26 -7.88 3.63
N HIS A 266 -0.71 -8.55 4.65
CA HIS A 266 -0.72 -8.03 6.03
C HIS A 266 0.09 -6.73 6.14
N GLU A 267 1.29 -6.69 5.57
CA GLU A 267 2.14 -5.50 5.53
C GLU A 267 1.44 -4.33 4.82
N ARG A 268 0.85 -4.59 3.63
CA ARG A 268 0.09 -3.58 2.89
C ARG A 268 -1.12 -3.07 3.66
N LYS A 269 -1.86 -3.95 4.36
CA LYS A 269 -2.97 -3.54 5.21
C LYS A 269 -2.52 -2.59 6.32
N GLN A 270 -1.38 -2.83 6.95
CA GLN A 270 -0.83 -1.92 7.96
C GLN A 270 -0.51 -0.54 7.37
N ILE A 271 0.08 -0.49 6.18
CA ILE A 271 0.36 0.77 5.49
C ILE A 271 -0.95 1.52 5.16
N LEU A 272 -1.99 0.80 4.71
CA LEU A 272 -3.29 1.41 4.41
C LEU A 272 -4.00 1.94 5.65
N VAL A 273 -3.87 1.31 6.82
CA VAL A 273 -4.39 1.86 8.09
C VAL A 273 -3.76 3.21 8.40
N ASP A 274 -2.45 3.37 8.19
CA ASP A 274 -1.78 4.66 8.35
C ASP A 274 -2.30 5.68 7.32
N ASP A 275 -2.51 5.26 6.07
CA ASP A 275 -3.05 6.10 5.00
C ASP A 275 -4.51 6.53 5.27
N GLU A 276 -5.34 5.66 5.85
CA GLU A 276 -6.70 6.00 6.31
C GLU A 276 -6.69 7.05 7.41
N GLN A 277 -5.76 6.96 8.37
CA GLN A 277 -5.59 7.98 9.40
C GLN A 277 -5.21 9.34 8.79
N VAL A 278 -4.31 9.34 7.80
CA VAL A 278 -3.96 10.55 7.05
C VAL A 278 -5.17 11.13 6.35
N LEU A 279 -5.94 10.32 5.65
CA LEU A 279 -7.17 10.76 4.97
C LEU A 279 -8.19 11.33 5.95
N PHE A 280 -8.36 10.68 7.11
CA PHE A 280 -9.25 11.18 8.16
C PHE A 280 -8.83 12.58 8.62
N VAL A 281 -7.54 12.82 8.88
CA VAL A 281 -7.02 14.14 9.27
C VAL A 281 -7.23 15.15 8.15
N LEU A 282 -6.92 14.80 6.89
CA LEU A 282 -7.11 15.70 5.74
C LEU A 282 -8.58 16.11 5.56
N HIS A 283 -9.51 15.17 5.69
CA HIS A 283 -10.94 15.47 5.63
C HIS A 283 -11.41 16.32 6.82
N SER A 284 -10.92 15.99 8.03
CA SER A 284 -11.21 16.76 9.24
C SER A 284 -10.73 18.22 9.14
N ASP A 285 -9.54 18.45 8.56
CA ASP A 285 -9.01 19.80 8.33
C ASP A 285 -9.91 20.61 7.39
N VAL A 286 -10.46 19.98 6.35
CA VAL A 286 -11.41 20.65 5.42
C VAL A 286 -12.73 20.95 6.12
N ASP A 287 -13.26 20.04 6.94
CA ASP A 287 -14.51 20.28 7.70
C ASP A 287 -14.32 21.37 8.77
N GLU A 288 -13.16 21.37 9.45
CA GLU A 288 -12.80 22.41 10.40
C GLU A 288 -12.65 23.78 9.72
N TYR A 289 -12.02 23.83 8.54
CA TYR A 289 -11.97 25.04 7.72
C TYR A 289 -13.37 25.62 7.48
N ARG A 290 -14.32 24.79 7.02
CA ARG A 290 -15.70 25.22 6.78
C ARG A 290 -16.35 25.79 8.04
N ARG A 291 -16.21 25.11 9.17
CA ARG A 291 -16.80 25.52 10.44
C ARG A 291 -16.23 26.86 10.91
N GLN A 292 -14.91 27.00 10.93
CA GLN A 292 -14.24 28.21 11.34
C GLN A 292 -14.58 29.39 10.43
N MET A 293 -14.66 29.14 9.11
CA MET A 293 -15.03 30.17 8.15
C MET A 293 -16.45 30.72 8.38
N LEU A 294 -17.40 29.84 8.70
CA LEU A 294 -18.78 30.24 9.01
C LEU A 294 -18.87 31.06 10.30
N ASP A 295 -18.13 30.69 11.33
CA ASP A 295 -18.14 31.37 12.63
C ASP A 295 -17.44 32.75 12.54
N ASP A 296 -16.27 32.78 11.91
CA ASP A 296 -15.53 34.03 11.71
C ASP A 296 -16.28 35.00 10.79
N PHE A 297 -17.01 34.51 9.78
CA PHE A 297 -17.82 35.35 8.90
C PHE A 297 -18.92 36.13 9.66
N LYS A 298 -19.56 35.50 10.65
CA LYS A 298 -20.53 36.18 11.52
C LYS A 298 -19.91 37.37 12.25
N LEU A 299 -18.64 37.20 12.71
CA LEU A 299 -17.91 38.30 13.36
C LEU A 299 -17.58 39.44 12.39
N GLN A 300 -17.29 39.13 11.12
CA GLN A 300 -17.04 40.16 10.11
C GLN A 300 -18.32 40.93 9.73
N LEU A 301 -19.46 40.23 9.66
CA LEU A 301 -20.76 40.90 9.45
C LEU A 301 -21.08 41.92 10.54
N ASN A 302 -20.76 41.66 11.80
CA ASN A 302 -20.96 42.59 12.91
C ASN A 302 -20.25 43.96 12.70
N LYS A 303 -19.16 43.98 11.93
CA LYS A 303 -18.46 45.23 11.59
C LYS A 303 -19.32 46.08 10.63
N ILE A 304 -19.98 45.42 9.69
CA ILE A 304 -20.88 46.07 8.74
C ILE A 304 -22.12 46.57 9.48
N ASP A 305 -22.69 45.76 10.38
CA ASP A 305 -23.81 46.17 11.22
C ASP A 305 -23.49 47.47 12.00
N ASN A 306 -22.29 47.54 12.58
CA ASN A 306 -21.83 48.72 13.30
C ASN A 306 -21.71 49.98 12.41
N ILE A 307 -21.41 49.85 11.13
CA ILE A 307 -21.38 50.98 10.20
C ILE A 307 -22.80 51.51 9.98
N PHE A 308 -23.76 50.62 9.76
CA PHE A 308 -25.17 51.02 9.58
C PHE A 308 -25.78 51.58 10.86
N PHE A 309 -25.46 51.02 12.04
CA PHE A 309 -25.90 51.64 13.31
C PHE A 309 -25.36 53.04 13.49
N ARG A 310 -24.08 53.30 13.23
CA ARG A 310 -23.50 54.64 13.25
C ARG A 310 -24.17 55.59 12.25
N MET A 311 -24.55 55.06 11.09
CA MET A 311 -25.26 55.83 10.07
C MET A 311 -26.64 56.28 10.57
N ILE A 312 -27.38 55.38 11.22
CA ILE A 312 -28.69 55.70 11.81
C ILE A 312 -28.52 56.71 12.92
N ASP A 313 -27.55 56.54 13.83
CA ASP A 313 -27.29 57.50 14.90
C ASP A 313 -26.94 58.92 14.37
N ASN A 314 -26.02 58.98 13.39
CA ASN A 314 -25.66 60.26 12.74
C ASN A 314 -26.83 60.90 12.03
N MET A 315 -27.71 60.13 11.41
CA MET A 315 -28.93 60.61 10.79
C MET A 315 -29.90 61.22 11.84
N GLU A 316 -30.11 60.54 12.96
CA GLU A 316 -30.96 60.99 14.04
C GLU A 316 -30.42 62.29 14.66
N GLU A 317 -29.13 62.40 14.94
CA GLU A 317 -28.49 63.59 15.45
C GLU A 317 -28.60 64.76 14.48
N PHE A 318 -28.32 64.54 13.20
CA PHE A 318 -28.47 65.53 12.17
C PHE A 318 -29.91 66.07 12.09
N LEU A 319 -30.92 65.21 12.14
CA LEU A 319 -32.33 65.62 12.10
C LEU A 319 -32.72 66.39 13.34
N LEU A 320 -32.22 66.07 14.53
CA LEU A 320 -32.49 66.84 15.76
C LEU A 320 -31.89 68.26 15.72
N GLU A 321 -30.64 68.38 15.28
CA GLU A 321 -29.94 69.64 15.16
C GLU A 321 -30.62 70.51 14.12
N TYR A 322 -31.03 69.97 12.99
CA TYR A 322 -31.72 70.61 11.94
C TYR A 322 -33.09 71.21 12.41
N ILE A 323 -33.80 70.47 13.27
CA ILE A 323 -35.07 70.98 13.88
C ILE A 323 -34.81 72.20 14.72
N GLN A 324 -33.71 72.23 15.48
CA GLN A 324 -33.34 73.37 16.31
C GLN A 324 -33.01 74.62 15.46
N ILE A 325 -32.22 74.49 14.41
CA ILE A 325 -31.82 75.56 13.49
C ILE A 325 -33.02 76.10 12.74
N SER A 326 -33.92 75.20 12.25
CA SER A 326 -35.12 75.60 11.52
C SER A 326 -36.14 76.46 12.36
N ARG A 327 -36.07 76.34 13.68
CA ARG A 327 -36.89 77.18 14.61
C ARG A 327 -36.30 78.53 14.84
N LEU A 328 -34.98 78.71 14.69
CA LEU A 328 -34.27 79.93 14.98
C LEU A 328 -34.17 80.90 13.78
N ILE A 329 -34.24 80.38 12.55
CA ILE A 329 -34.02 81.20 11.34
C ILE A 329 -35.08 80.90 10.27
N PRO A 330 -36.26 81.63 10.26
CA PRO A 330 -37.31 81.40 9.26
C PRO A 330 -36.90 81.74 7.82
N THR A 331 -35.83 82.49 7.62
CA THR A 331 -35.33 82.96 6.31
C THR A 331 -34.49 81.94 5.55
N LEU A 332 -34.15 80.81 6.13
CA LEU A 332 -33.35 79.71 5.49
C LEU A 332 -34.15 78.84 4.51
N PHE A 333 -35.43 79.15 4.25
CA PHE A 333 -36.31 78.32 3.41
C PHE A 333 -36.46 78.80 1.98
N SER A 334 -35.52 79.60 1.46
CA SER A 334 -35.46 79.90 0.03
C SER A 334 -34.84 78.71 -0.74
N THR A 335 -35.17 78.56 -2.02
CA THR A 335 -34.76 77.45 -2.91
C THR A 335 -33.26 77.23 -3.00
N SER A 336 -32.40 78.17 -2.59
CA SER A 336 -30.92 78.02 -2.51
C SER A 336 -30.44 77.20 -1.32
N SER A 337 -31.25 77.06 -0.27
CA SER A 337 -30.86 76.33 0.93
C SER A 337 -31.01 74.77 0.82
N SER A 338 -31.75 74.28 -0.19
CA SER A 338 -31.92 72.85 -0.39
C SER A 338 -30.63 72.14 -0.88
N SER A 339 -29.78 72.81 -1.65
CA SER A 339 -28.50 72.32 -2.11
C SER A 339 -27.46 72.27 -0.99
N GLU A 340 -27.48 73.28 -0.12
CA GLU A 340 -26.57 73.39 1.02
C GLU A 340 -26.88 72.31 2.09
N LEU A 341 -28.16 72.02 2.28
CA LEU A 341 -28.69 71.02 3.17
C LEU A 341 -28.28 69.58 2.70
N LYS A 342 -28.33 69.36 1.38
CA LYS A 342 -27.84 68.09 0.77
C LYS A 342 -26.36 67.88 1.03
N VAL A 343 -25.54 68.92 0.88
CA VAL A 343 -24.11 68.88 1.13
C VAL A 343 -23.82 68.62 2.61
N GLN A 344 -24.55 69.27 3.53
CA GLN A 344 -24.38 69.08 4.97
C GLN A 344 -24.79 67.63 5.40
N PHE A 345 -25.90 67.12 4.87
CA PHE A 345 -26.36 65.77 5.12
C PHE A 345 -25.31 64.73 4.63
N ASN A 346 -24.87 64.90 3.39
CA ASN A 346 -23.82 64.00 2.86
C ASN A 346 -22.54 64.06 3.67
N ASN A 347 -22.10 65.22 4.12
CA ASN A 347 -20.89 65.39 4.89
C ASN A 347 -20.99 64.85 6.32
N ARG A 348 -22.17 64.76 6.91
CA ARG A 348 -22.36 64.31 8.28
C ARG A 348 -22.86 62.87 8.37
N VAL A 349 -23.77 62.44 7.54
CA VAL A 349 -24.42 61.12 7.58
C VAL A 349 -23.72 60.11 6.67
N ASN A 350 -23.42 60.55 5.44
CA ASN A 350 -22.82 59.60 4.44
C ASN A 350 -21.29 59.68 4.36
N LYS A 351 -20.66 60.66 5.10
CA LYS A 351 -19.22 60.83 5.05
C LYS A 351 -18.51 59.53 5.49
N ASN A 352 -17.64 59.02 4.63
CA ASN A 352 -16.81 57.83 4.82
C ASN A 352 -17.55 56.48 4.83
N ILE A 353 -18.90 56.42 4.76
CA ILE A 353 -19.63 55.14 4.81
C ILE A 353 -19.23 54.23 3.66
N GLU A 354 -19.15 54.78 2.43
CA GLU A 354 -18.67 54.02 1.26
C GLU A 354 -17.25 53.48 1.48
N GLN A 355 -16.36 54.34 1.99
CA GLN A 355 -14.99 53.97 2.27
C GLN A 355 -14.93 52.89 3.38
N ASP A 356 -15.73 53.03 4.45
CA ASP A 356 -15.81 52.10 5.55
C ASP A 356 -16.33 50.72 5.10
N ILE A 357 -17.40 50.70 4.25
CA ILE A 357 -17.95 49.48 3.69
C ILE A 357 -16.92 48.81 2.75
N ASN A 358 -16.33 49.59 1.83
CA ASN A 358 -15.31 49.07 0.92
C ASN A 358 -14.09 48.51 1.67
N GLN A 359 -13.66 49.16 2.74
CA GLN A 359 -12.60 48.69 3.61
C GLN A 359 -13.00 47.39 4.33
N CYS A 360 -14.22 47.26 4.83
CA CYS A 360 -14.72 46.02 5.44
C CYS A 360 -14.75 44.86 4.44
N ILE A 361 -15.19 45.10 3.19
CA ILE A 361 -15.22 44.09 2.14
C ILE A 361 -13.80 43.70 1.75
N SER A 362 -12.86 44.64 1.62
CA SER A 362 -11.44 44.32 1.37
C SER A 362 -10.84 43.46 2.49
N HIS A 363 -11.07 43.82 3.75
CA HIS A 363 -10.62 43.02 4.90
C HIS A 363 -11.24 41.61 4.92
N LEU A 364 -12.51 41.48 4.50
CA LEU A 364 -13.17 40.19 4.36
C LEU A 364 -12.49 39.33 3.29
N CYS A 365 -12.11 39.91 2.15
CA CYS A 365 -11.40 39.24 1.09
C CYS A 365 -10.01 38.78 1.55
N ASP A 366 -9.23 39.66 2.19
CA ASP A 366 -7.90 39.35 2.70
C ASP A 366 -7.95 38.25 3.74
N TRP A 367 -8.92 38.29 4.66
CA TRP A 367 -9.15 37.28 5.66
C TRP A 367 -9.50 35.92 5.02
N LEU A 368 -10.35 35.89 3.98
CA LEU A 368 -10.70 34.68 3.22
C LEU A 368 -9.47 34.02 2.63
N VAL A 369 -8.60 34.78 1.98
CA VAL A 369 -7.35 34.33 1.40
C VAL A 369 -6.40 33.78 2.46
N GLU A 370 -6.20 34.53 3.53
CA GLU A 370 -5.30 34.13 4.62
C GLU A 370 -5.74 32.78 5.26
N ARG A 371 -7.04 32.63 5.49
CA ARG A 371 -7.61 31.41 6.07
C ARG A 371 -7.46 30.20 5.15
N SER A 372 -7.79 30.37 3.87
CA SER A 372 -7.62 29.32 2.86
C SER A 372 -6.16 28.89 2.78
N ASN A 373 -5.21 29.82 2.84
CA ASN A 373 -3.78 29.57 2.86
C ASN A 373 -3.33 28.75 4.08
N ARG A 374 -3.83 29.10 5.26
CA ARG A 374 -3.51 28.38 6.49
C ARG A 374 -3.95 26.92 6.38
N THR A 375 -5.16 26.66 5.87
CA THR A 375 -5.67 25.29 5.69
C THR A 375 -4.84 24.51 4.68
N VAL A 376 -4.53 25.10 3.51
CA VAL A 376 -3.65 24.45 2.52
C VAL A 376 -2.26 24.16 3.11
N HIS A 377 -1.73 25.06 3.95
CA HIS A 377 -0.47 24.83 4.65
C HIS A 377 -0.56 23.68 5.67
N GLN A 378 -1.67 23.56 6.40
CA GLN A 378 -1.92 22.44 7.31
C GLN A 378 -2.01 21.11 6.55
N LEU A 379 -2.78 21.05 5.46
CA LEU A 379 -2.84 19.87 4.58
C LEU A 379 -1.44 19.47 4.11
N ASN A 380 -0.63 20.42 3.64
CA ASN A 380 0.73 20.16 3.21
C ASN A 380 1.65 19.69 4.36
N LYS A 381 1.48 20.20 5.57
CA LYS A 381 2.22 19.78 6.76
C LYS A 381 1.90 18.32 7.11
N HIS A 382 0.62 17.93 7.11
CA HIS A 382 0.21 16.56 7.41
C HIS A 382 0.74 15.57 6.36
N LEU A 383 0.72 15.95 5.08
CA LEU A 383 1.32 15.15 4.00
C LEU A 383 2.84 14.98 4.18
N ASN A 384 3.55 16.04 4.58
CA ASN A 384 5.00 15.98 4.78
C ASN A 384 5.41 15.08 5.96
N THR A 385 4.67 15.14 7.05
CA THR A 385 4.95 14.35 8.25
C THR A 385 4.83 12.86 7.94
N ASN A 386 3.82 12.46 7.16
CA ASN A 386 3.59 11.07 6.78
C ASN A 386 4.54 10.57 5.67
N SER A 387 5.03 11.47 4.81
CA SER A 387 6.06 11.11 3.82
C SER A 387 7.40 10.72 4.46
N ILE A 388 7.72 11.25 5.64
CA ILE A 388 8.93 10.89 6.41
C ILE A 388 8.79 9.47 7.00
N HIS A 389 7.61 9.09 7.50
CA HIS A 389 7.34 7.72 7.95
C HIS A 389 7.40 6.73 6.78
N SER A 390 6.85 7.08 5.62
CA SER A 390 6.94 6.26 4.39
C SER A 390 8.38 6.04 3.94
N ARG A 391 9.25 7.05 4.03
CA ARG A 391 10.69 6.92 3.69
C ARG A 391 11.43 6.01 4.66
N ARG A 392 11.11 6.03 5.96
CA ARG A 392 11.68 5.12 6.96
C ARG A 392 11.22 3.68 6.73
N GLN A 393 9.94 3.47 6.43
CA GLN A 393 9.43 2.13 6.05
C GLN A 393 10.06 1.63 4.75
N GLN A 394 10.23 2.48 3.72
CA GLN A 394 10.94 2.09 2.49
C GLN A 394 12.41 1.73 2.73
N GLN A 395 13.08 2.34 3.70
CA GLN A 395 14.43 1.95 4.08
C GLN A 395 14.43 0.58 4.78
N ILE A 396 13.47 0.31 5.66
CA ILE A 396 13.31 -0.99 6.32
C ILE A 396 12.94 -2.06 5.28
N ILE A 397 12.03 -1.79 4.36
CA ILE A 397 11.65 -2.67 3.25
C ILE A 397 12.85 -2.95 2.33
N LYS A 398 13.69 -1.96 2.03
CA LYS A 398 14.94 -2.17 1.26
C LYS A 398 15.92 -3.12 1.96
N TYR A 399 16.00 -3.09 3.28
CA TYR A 399 16.86 -4.00 4.05
C TYR A 399 16.28 -5.43 4.12
N THR A 400 14.95 -5.57 4.12
CA THR A 400 14.27 -6.88 4.10
C THR A 400 14.11 -7.45 2.68
N SER A 401 14.00 -6.60 1.66
CA SER A 401 13.68 -6.99 0.28
C SER A 401 14.87 -7.39 -0.58
N ASN A 402 16.11 -7.25 -0.08
CA ASN A 402 17.27 -7.73 -0.82
C ASN A 402 17.27 -9.24 -1.07
N ASN A 403 16.28 -9.97 -0.57
CA ASN A 403 16.19 -11.41 -0.72
C ASN A 403 14.89 -11.97 -1.36
N MET A 404 13.78 -11.24 -1.55
CA MET A 404 12.54 -11.95 -1.95
C MET A 404 11.45 -11.23 -2.77
N THR A 405 11.50 -9.95 -3.13
CA THR A 405 10.34 -9.33 -3.78
C THR A 405 10.64 -8.75 -5.15
N SER A 406 10.27 -9.48 -6.17
CA SER A 406 10.23 -9.04 -7.55
C SER A 406 8.89 -8.37 -7.88
N GLY A 407 8.91 -7.11 -8.19
CA GLY A 407 7.93 -6.46 -9.07
C GLY A 407 6.63 -5.94 -8.45
N VAL A 408 5.90 -6.70 -7.64
CA VAL A 408 4.52 -6.36 -7.24
C VAL A 408 4.46 -5.31 -6.12
N ASP A 409 5.40 -5.35 -5.17
CA ASP A 409 5.48 -4.36 -4.09
C ASP A 409 6.08 -3.03 -4.56
N ALA A 410 6.96 -3.09 -5.57
CA ALA A 410 7.54 -1.90 -6.18
C ALA A 410 6.48 -1.05 -6.89
N ASP A 411 5.49 -1.67 -7.54
CA ASP A 411 4.42 -0.97 -8.26
C ASP A 411 3.45 -0.28 -7.28
N PHE A 412 3.06 -0.94 -6.20
CA PHE A 412 2.23 -0.36 -5.15
C PHE A 412 2.92 0.85 -4.50
N SER A 413 4.17 0.69 -4.06
CA SER A 413 4.93 1.75 -3.40
C SER A 413 5.18 2.93 -4.34
N LEU A 414 5.42 2.67 -5.63
CA LEU A 414 5.61 3.71 -6.65
C LEU A 414 4.32 4.49 -6.89
N SER A 415 3.20 3.80 -7.08
CA SER A 415 1.89 4.42 -7.32
C SER A 415 1.45 5.28 -6.14
N ARG A 416 1.57 4.77 -4.92
CA ARG A 416 1.30 5.52 -3.69
C ARG A 416 2.15 6.78 -3.57
N GLN A 417 3.46 6.66 -3.81
CA GLN A 417 4.40 7.78 -3.73
C GLN A 417 4.13 8.83 -4.82
N GLN A 418 3.77 8.42 -6.02
CA GLN A 418 3.41 9.35 -7.10
C GLN A 418 2.19 10.18 -6.74
N ILE A 419 1.14 9.57 -6.20
CA ILE A 419 -0.09 10.25 -5.79
C ILE A 419 0.20 11.25 -4.65
N LEU A 420 0.95 10.84 -3.63
CA LEU A 420 1.33 11.73 -2.53
C LEU A 420 2.19 12.91 -3.01
N ASN A 421 3.15 12.68 -3.90
CA ASN A 421 3.98 13.75 -4.47
C ASN A 421 3.17 14.72 -5.34
N GLN A 422 2.20 14.22 -6.12
CA GLN A 422 1.30 15.07 -6.91
C GLN A 422 0.47 15.98 -6.00
N LEU A 423 -0.13 15.42 -4.96
CA LEU A 423 -0.93 16.15 -4.00
C LEU A 423 -0.11 17.22 -3.27
N GLN A 424 1.09 16.89 -2.82
CA GLN A 424 2.03 17.80 -2.20
C GLN A 424 2.46 18.94 -3.14
N THR A 425 2.76 18.63 -4.40
CA THR A 425 3.14 19.62 -5.42
C THR A 425 1.99 20.58 -5.69
N GLN A 426 0.75 20.09 -5.78
CA GLN A 426 -0.44 20.94 -5.95
C GLN A 426 -0.64 21.87 -4.77
N CYS A 427 -0.50 21.39 -3.52
CA CYS A 427 -0.56 22.23 -2.33
C CYS A 427 0.53 23.31 -2.32
N GLN A 428 1.78 22.96 -2.69
CA GLN A 428 2.88 23.94 -2.79
C GLN A 428 2.64 24.99 -3.87
N ASN A 429 2.11 24.60 -5.02
CA ASN A 429 1.79 25.53 -6.11
C ASN A 429 0.73 26.55 -5.69
N ILE A 430 -0.28 26.13 -4.93
CA ILE A 430 -1.30 27.03 -4.37
C ILE A 430 -0.64 28.05 -3.42
N LEU A 431 0.18 27.58 -2.48
CA LEU A 431 0.88 28.44 -1.52
C LEU A 431 1.85 29.43 -2.21
N TYR A 432 2.55 28.99 -3.26
CA TYR A 432 3.49 29.84 -3.99
C TYR A 432 2.77 30.96 -4.78
N LYS A 433 1.70 30.62 -5.49
CA LYS A 433 0.90 31.62 -6.25
C LYS A 433 0.32 32.69 -5.34
N GLN A 434 -0.13 32.32 -4.15
CA GLN A 434 -0.67 33.29 -3.18
C GLN A 434 0.42 34.16 -2.54
N LYS A 435 1.63 33.62 -2.31
CA LYS A 435 2.77 34.38 -1.78
C LYS A 435 3.28 35.45 -2.77
N THR A 436 3.14 35.21 -4.07
CA THR A 436 3.47 36.17 -5.11
C THR A 436 2.37 37.26 -5.28
N ALA A 437 1.11 36.91 -5.01
CA ALA A 437 -0.01 37.88 -5.04
C ALA A 437 0.00 38.86 -3.84
N THR A 438 0.44 38.44 -2.65
CA THR A 438 0.54 39.32 -1.46
C THR A 438 1.77 40.23 -1.47
N GLY A 439 2.74 40.01 -2.36
CA GLY A 439 3.94 40.85 -2.51
C GLY A 439 3.77 42.05 -3.45
N ALA A 440 2.67 42.13 -4.22
CA ALA A 440 2.33 43.27 -5.06
C ALA A 440 1.40 44.21 -4.29
N GLN A 441 1.77 45.46 -4.18
CA GLN A 441 1.10 46.52 -3.44
C GLN A 441 -0.43 46.51 -3.62
N ALA A 442 -1.18 46.85 -2.55
CA ALA A 442 -2.65 46.85 -2.47
C ALA A 442 -3.36 47.65 -3.57
N ASP A 443 -2.65 48.58 -4.25
CA ASP A 443 -3.18 49.37 -5.36
C ASP A 443 -3.31 48.58 -6.68
N ASP A 444 -2.56 47.48 -6.85
CA ASP A 444 -2.62 46.62 -8.04
C ASP A 444 -3.65 45.47 -7.94
N LEU A 445 -4.22 45.24 -6.74
CA LEU A 445 -5.20 44.16 -6.53
C LEU A 445 -6.47 44.38 -7.35
N SER A 446 -6.92 45.61 -7.49
CA SER A 446 -8.08 45.97 -8.31
C SER A 446 -7.81 45.82 -9.82
N ALA A 447 -6.57 46.08 -10.25
CA ALA A 447 -6.13 45.91 -11.64
C ALA A 447 -5.86 44.43 -11.98
N SER A 448 -5.25 43.66 -11.05
CA SER A 448 -4.98 42.24 -11.18
C SER A 448 -6.25 41.38 -11.24
N VAL A 449 -7.27 41.71 -10.46
CA VAL A 449 -8.58 41.04 -10.48
C VAL A 449 -9.29 41.25 -11.82
N ARG A 450 -9.15 42.41 -12.45
CA ARG A 450 -9.66 42.65 -13.82
C ARG A 450 -8.92 41.88 -14.90
N ALA A 451 -7.61 41.67 -14.75
CA ALA A 451 -6.78 40.96 -15.73
C ALA A 451 -7.00 39.42 -15.65
N THR A 452 -7.32 38.89 -14.48
CA THR A 452 -7.51 37.43 -14.27
C THR A 452 -8.88 36.96 -14.78
N MET A 453 -9.84 37.83 -14.96
CA MET A 453 -11.15 37.48 -15.56
C MET A 453 -11.09 37.13 -17.05
N LEU A 454 -9.96 37.38 -17.75
CA LEU A 454 -9.86 37.26 -19.22
C LEU A 454 -9.02 36.11 -19.73
N GLY A 455 -8.46 35.24 -18.89
CA GLY A 455 -7.71 34.13 -19.44
C GLY A 455 -6.98 33.25 -18.45
N THR A 456 -7.29 32.03 -18.50
CA THR A 456 -6.66 30.80 -18.10
C THR A 456 -7.35 30.05 -16.98
N ALA A 457 -7.82 28.85 -17.35
CA ALA A 457 -8.28 27.76 -16.48
C ALA A 457 -7.13 27.20 -15.65
N ALA A 458 -6.73 27.90 -14.59
CA ALA A 458 -5.85 27.39 -13.57
C ALA A 458 -6.64 27.24 -12.27
N ILE A 459 -6.49 26.11 -11.62
CA ILE A 459 -7.12 25.78 -10.34
C ILE A 459 -6.66 26.79 -9.27
N GLU A 460 -7.40 27.86 -9.10
CA GLU A 460 -7.13 28.88 -8.09
C GLU A 460 -8.14 28.74 -6.95
N ILE A 461 -7.76 28.09 -5.86
CA ILE A 461 -8.50 28.15 -4.60
C ILE A 461 -8.36 29.58 -4.08
N GLY A 462 -9.46 30.33 -4.04
CA GLY A 462 -9.49 31.66 -3.49
C GLY A 462 -9.53 32.83 -4.50
N ALA A 463 -9.05 32.69 -5.75
CA ALA A 463 -8.99 33.80 -6.68
C ALA A 463 -10.31 34.10 -7.41
N VAL A 464 -11.14 33.08 -7.65
CA VAL A 464 -12.42 33.27 -8.38
C VAL A 464 -13.48 33.93 -7.49
N GLY A 465 -13.44 33.67 -6.17
CA GLY A 465 -14.38 34.26 -5.23
C GLY A 465 -14.11 35.70 -4.85
N LEU A 466 -12.85 36.10 -4.90
CA LEU A 466 -12.46 37.46 -4.69
C LEU A 466 -13.07 38.40 -5.75
N GLY A 467 -13.26 37.92 -6.98
CA GLY A 467 -13.88 38.68 -8.05
C GLY A 467 -15.33 39.12 -7.73
N ALA A 468 -16.13 38.21 -7.15
CA ALA A 468 -17.52 38.51 -6.80
C ALA A 468 -17.62 39.46 -5.60
N LEU A 469 -16.78 39.31 -4.58
CA LEU A 469 -16.70 40.25 -3.45
C LEU A 469 -16.10 41.59 -3.86
N ALA A 470 -15.11 41.59 -4.77
CA ALA A 470 -14.54 42.84 -5.31
C ALA A 470 -15.54 43.62 -6.17
N THR A 471 -16.48 42.97 -6.87
CA THR A 471 -17.57 43.67 -7.57
C THR A 471 -18.54 44.31 -6.60
N LEU A 472 -18.78 43.76 -5.41
CA LEU A 472 -19.54 44.41 -4.35
C LEU A 472 -18.81 45.62 -3.77
N ALA A 473 -17.47 45.56 -3.66
CA ALA A 473 -16.67 46.70 -3.21
C ALA A 473 -16.65 47.89 -4.21
N SER A 474 -16.79 47.62 -5.51
CA SER A 474 -16.85 48.65 -6.56
C SER A 474 -18.24 49.19 -6.81
N PHE A 475 -19.25 48.75 -6.08
CA PHE A 475 -20.62 49.20 -6.22
C PHE A 475 -20.79 50.59 -5.56
N ASP A 476 -21.39 51.55 -6.27
CA ASP A 476 -21.65 52.92 -5.75
C ASP A 476 -22.80 52.91 -4.74
N TRP A 477 -22.49 52.56 -3.49
CA TRP A 477 -23.45 52.56 -2.37
C TRP A 477 -23.92 53.96 -2.00
N THR A 478 -23.09 55.00 -2.23
CA THR A 478 -23.44 56.38 -1.91
C THR A 478 -24.43 56.94 -2.88
N GLY A 479 -24.35 56.61 -4.17
CA GLY A 479 -25.35 57.00 -5.17
C GLY A 479 -26.72 56.46 -4.82
N LEU A 480 -26.78 55.19 -4.39
CA LEU A 480 -28.05 54.52 -4.05
C LEU A 480 -28.64 54.99 -2.72
N LEU A 481 -27.80 55.08 -1.67
CA LEU A 481 -28.21 55.58 -0.35
C LEU A 481 -28.42 57.07 -0.36
N GLY A 482 -27.51 57.87 -0.95
CA GLY A 482 -27.53 59.33 -0.93
C GLY A 482 -28.70 59.89 -1.69
N ALA A 483 -28.94 59.49 -2.95
CA ALA A 483 -30.02 60.02 -3.75
C ALA A 483 -31.42 59.70 -3.17
N GLY A 484 -31.60 58.51 -2.63
CA GLY A 484 -32.86 58.11 -2.01
C GLY A 484 -33.16 58.87 -0.72
N LEU A 485 -32.17 58.99 0.17
CA LEU A 485 -32.32 59.68 1.45
C LEU A 485 -32.47 61.21 1.28
N ILE A 486 -31.73 61.82 0.36
CA ILE A 486 -31.81 63.24 0.06
C ILE A 486 -33.19 63.63 -0.50
N GLY A 487 -33.77 62.73 -1.34
CA GLY A 487 -35.15 62.99 -1.86
C GLY A 487 -36.20 63.07 -0.75
N ILE A 488 -36.05 62.21 0.30
CA ILE A 488 -36.99 62.22 1.44
C ILE A 488 -36.73 63.39 2.39
N LEU A 489 -35.48 63.82 2.52
CA LEU A 489 -35.11 64.96 3.38
C LEU A 489 -35.85 66.25 3.01
N GLY A 490 -36.10 66.48 1.70
CA GLY A 490 -36.87 67.61 1.24
C GLY A 490 -38.30 67.68 1.80
N LEU A 491 -38.90 66.55 2.12
CA LEU A 491 -40.24 66.46 2.70
C LEU A 491 -40.26 66.66 4.23
N TYR A 492 -39.08 66.59 4.89
CA TYR A 492 -38.95 66.80 6.35
C TYR A 492 -39.27 68.20 6.84
N LEU A 493 -39.34 69.17 5.93
CA LEU A 493 -39.71 70.55 6.22
C LEU A 493 -41.18 70.74 6.63
N ILE A 494 -42.04 69.73 6.42
CA ILE A 494 -43.43 69.74 6.78
C ILE A 494 -43.64 69.28 8.22
N PRO A 495 -44.04 70.12 9.20
CA PRO A 495 -44.07 69.75 10.63
C PRO A 495 -44.93 68.55 10.97
N MET A 496 -46.02 68.31 10.24
CA MET A 496 -46.93 67.16 10.49
C MET A 496 -46.39 65.80 10.02
N ARG A 497 -45.31 65.75 9.22
CA ARG A 497 -44.77 64.52 8.66
C ARG A 497 -43.40 64.12 9.22
N ARG A 498 -42.90 64.84 10.21
CA ARG A 498 -41.51 64.60 10.72
C ARG A 498 -41.26 63.21 11.24
N LEU A 499 -42.17 62.64 12.02
CA LEU A 499 -42.02 61.27 12.56
C LEU A 499 -42.08 60.20 11.45
N THR A 500 -42.99 60.40 10.49
CA THR A 500 -43.15 59.48 9.35
C THR A 500 -41.89 59.45 8.48
N ILE A 501 -41.31 60.65 8.22
CA ILE A 501 -40.12 60.79 7.38
C ILE A 501 -38.87 60.19 8.08
N LYS A 502 -38.73 60.48 9.40
CA LYS A 502 -37.64 59.80 10.18
C LYS A 502 -37.72 58.28 10.08
N GLN A 503 -38.93 57.74 10.24
CA GLN A 503 -39.15 56.29 10.13
C GLN A 503 -38.89 55.79 8.70
N GLU A 504 -39.35 56.49 7.68
CA GLU A 504 -39.12 56.11 6.27
C GLU A 504 -37.64 56.15 5.89
N MET A 505 -36.84 57.07 6.42
CA MET A 505 -35.38 57.10 6.23
C MET A 505 -34.71 55.93 6.92
N LYS A 506 -35.12 55.65 8.16
CA LYS A 506 -34.60 54.48 8.90
C LYS A 506 -34.91 53.16 8.18
N ASP A 507 -36.18 52.98 7.75
CA ASP A 507 -36.61 51.75 7.05
C ASP A 507 -35.83 51.55 5.74
N ARG A 508 -35.42 52.60 5.03
CA ARG A 508 -34.60 52.54 3.84
C ARG A 508 -33.15 52.13 4.17
N ILE A 509 -32.58 52.68 5.24
CA ILE A 509 -31.23 52.31 5.70
C ILE A 509 -31.24 50.81 6.10
N ASP A 510 -32.22 50.39 6.91
CA ASP A 510 -32.39 49.03 7.36
C ASP A 510 -32.57 48.07 6.19
N LYS A 511 -33.40 48.44 5.19
CA LYS A 511 -33.58 47.62 3.98
C LYS A 511 -32.27 47.44 3.20
N THR A 512 -31.53 48.55 3.02
CA THR A 512 -30.23 48.47 2.30
C THR A 512 -29.21 47.66 3.07
N HIS A 513 -29.20 47.73 4.40
CA HIS A 513 -28.37 46.89 5.28
C HIS A 513 -28.71 45.41 5.10
N ILE A 514 -30.00 45.05 5.13
CA ILE A 514 -30.47 43.68 4.93
C ILE A 514 -30.07 43.17 3.55
N ASP A 515 -30.35 43.96 2.49
CA ASP A 515 -30.04 43.59 1.11
C ASP A 515 -28.52 43.38 0.92
N LEU A 516 -27.66 44.22 1.50
CA LEU A 516 -26.21 44.12 1.44
C LEU A 516 -25.71 42.86 2.18
N THR A 517 -26.16 42.66 3.41
CA THR A 517 -25.73 41.52 4.24
C THR A 517 -26.20 40.20 3.65
N GLU A 518 -27.39 40.13 3.04
CA GLU A 518 -27.89 38.95 2.36
C GLU A 518 -27.07 38.61 1.11
N GLN A 519 -26.74 39.61 0.29
CA GLN A 519 -25.88 39.43 -0.88
C GLN A 519 -24.47 38.98 -0.48
N LEU A 520 -23.84 39.63 0.52
CA LEU A 520 -22.55 39.22 1.05
C LEU A 520 -22.57 37.80 1.55
N LYS A 521 -23.58 37.39 2.31
CA LYS A 521 -23.75 36.03 2.80
C LYS A 521 -23.89 35.03 1.66
N LYS A 522 -24.69 35.34 0.63
CA LYS A 522 -24.86 34.46 -0.53
C LYS A 522 -23.54 34.25 -1.28
N HIS A 523 -22.80 35.32 -1.55
CA HIS A 523 -21.51 35.23 -2.24
C HIS A 523 -20.47 34.51 -1.38
N PHE A 524 -20.42 34.81 -0.09
CA PHE A 524 -19.50 34.13 0.82
C PHE A 524 -19.75 32.59 0.87
N LEU A 525 -21.01 32.17 1.01
CA LEU A 525 -21.36 30.74 1.04
C LEU A 525 -21.01 30.08 -0.28
N HIS A 526 -21.25 30.74 -1.40
CA HIS A 526 -20.88 30.21 -2.72
C HIS A 526 -19.36 29.98 -2.84
N GLU A 527 -18.56 30.94 -2.38
CA GLU A 527 -17.11 30.83 -2.41
C GLU A 527 -16.56 29.79 -1.43
N LEU A 528 -17.17 29.72 -0.25
CA LEU A 528 -16.83 28.70 0.74
C LEU A 528 -17.08 27.29 0.19
N ASP A 529 -18.25 27.08 -0.43
CA ASP A 529 -18.59 25.79 -1.06
C ASP A 529 -17.64 25.45 -2.23
N ASN A 530 -17.25 26.45 -3.03
CA ASN A 530 -16.29 26.29 -4.11
C ASN A 530 -14.90 25.90 -3.59
N ASN A 531 -14.42 26.58 -2.55
CA ASN A 531 -13.11 26.29 -1.95
C ASN A 531 -13.09 24.91 -1.28
N GLU A 532 -14.13 24.56 -0.53
CA GLU A 532 -14.29 23.23 0.06
C GLU A 532 -14.28 22.14 -1.01
N ARG A 533 -15.07 22.32 -2.08
CA ARG A 533 -15.12 21.36 -3.19
C ARG A 533 -13.72 21.16 -3.82
N LYS A 534 -12.99 22.24 -4.09
CA LYS A 534 -11.63 22.16 -4.66
C LYS A 534 -10.65 21.45 -3.71
N MET A 535 -10.73 21.70 -2.39
CA MET A 535 -9.92 21.00 -1.40
C MET A 535 -10.24 19.50 -1.37
N ARG A 536 -11.52 19.12 -1.43
CA ARG A 536 -11.95 17.71 -1.50
C ARG A 536 -11.54 17.05 -2.82
N GLU A 537 -11.63 17.77 -3.94
CA GLU A 537 -11.16 17.28 -5.25
C GLU A 537 -9.65 17.02 -5.27
N LEU A 538 -8.84 17.81 -4.55
CA LEU A 538 -7.42 17.55 -4.37
C LEU A 538 -7.15 16.24 -3.66
N ILE A 539 -7.93 15.90 -2.62
CA ILE A 539 -7.75 14.70 -1.79
C ILE A 539 -8.33 13.45 -2.48
N MET A 540 -9.31 13.63 -3.39
CA MET A 540 -10.07 12.54 -4.00
C MET A 540 -9.21 11.43 -4.68
N PRO A 541 -8.15 11.72 -5.45
CA PRO A 541 -7.31 10.69 -6.05
C PRO A 541 -6.69 9.76 -5.01
N TYR A 542 -6.25 10.33 -3.87
CA TYR A 542 -5.69 9.55 -2.78
C TYR A 542 -6.75 8.71 -2.05
N THR A 543 -7.94 9.27 -1.83
CA THR A 543 -9.08 8.54 -1.25
C THR A 543 -9.44 7.32 -2.11
N ARG A 544 -9.56 7.51 -3.43
CA ARG A 544 -9.85 6.41 -4.36
C ARG A 544 -8.77 5.34 -4.34
N PHE A 545 -7.50 5.75 -4.34
CA PHE A 545 -6.38 4.81 -4.28
C PHE A 545 -6.45 3.91 -3.04
N VAL A 546 -6.68 4.50 -1.85
CA VAL A 546 -6.77 3.74 -0.58
C VAL A 546 -7.96 2.77 -0.62
N GLN A 547 -9.13 3.22 -1.06
CA GLN A 547 -10.33 2.39 -1.18
C GLN A 547 -10.16 1.24 -2.18
N ASP A 548 -9.59 1.52 -3.35
CA ASP A 548 -9.34 0.50 -4.38
C ASP A 548 -8.36 -0.57 -3.90
N GLU A 549 -7.29 -0.16 -3.19
CA GLU A 549 -6.30 -1.09 -2.63
C GLU A 549 -6.87 -1.90 -1.47
N GLU A 550 -7.67 -1.30 -0.59
CA GLU A 550 -8.36 -2.03 0.48
C GLU A 550 -9.29 -3.13 -0.10
N GLU A 551 -10.07 -2.81 -1.12
CA GLU A 551 -10.95 -3.77 -1.78
C GLU A 551 -10.17 -4.91 -2.44
N LYS A 552 -9.05 -4.59 -3.13
CA LYS A 552 -8.16 -5.59 -3.73
C LYS A 552 -7.57 -6.52 -2.68
N LEU A 553 -7.07 -5.98 -1.56
CA LEU A 553 -6.48 -6.77 -0.49
C LEU A 553 -7.51 -7.65 0.21
N LYS A 554 -8.74 -7.16 0.39
CA LYS A 554 -9.86 -7.95 0.93
C LYS A 554 -10.18 -9.13 0.01
N LYS A 555 -10.38 -8.89 -1.29
CA LYS A 555 -10.63 -9.94 -2.29
C LYS A 555 -9.51 -10.98 -2.31
N THR A 556 -8.25 -10.53 -2.31
CA THR A 556 -7.09 -11.42 -2.30
C THR A 556 -7.05 -12.29 -1.04
N THR A 557 -7.36 -11.72 0.13
CA THR A 557 -7.43 -12.46 1.39
C THR A 557 -8.50 -13.56 1.33
N GLU A 558 -9.70 -13.23 0.89
CA GLU A 558 -10.83 -14.16 0.75
C GLU A 558 -10.52 -15.30 -0.23
N GLN A 559 -9.86 -14.98 -1.35
CA GLN A 559 -9.40 -15.97 -2.33
C GLN A 559 -8.40 -16.94 -1.72
N ILE A 560 -7.37 -16.43 -1.03
CA ILE A 560 -6.34 -17.26 -0.37
C ILE A 560 -6.97 -18.16 0.70
N GLU A 561 -7.89 -17.65 1.52
CA GLU A 561 -8.57 -18.44 2.55
C GLU A 561 -9.44 -19.55 1.94
N THR A 562 -10.13 -19.26 0.84
CA THR A 562 -10.94 -20.24 0.11
C THR A 562 -10.08 -21.38 -0.43
N VAL A 563 -8.96 -21.05 -1.07
CA VAL A 563 -8.03 -22.05 -1.60
C VAL A 563 -7.37 -22.86 -0.47
N ARG A 564 -7.05 -22.23 0.66
CA ARG A 564 -6.53 -22.97 1.84
C ARG A 564 -7.52 -24.00 2.36
N LYS A 565 -8.81 -23.69 2.39
CA LYS A 565 -9.85 -24.67 2.75
C LYS A 565 -9.89 -25.84 1.76
N GLN A 566 -9.78 -25.55 0.47
CA GLN A 566 -9.73 -26.58 -0.57
C GLN A 566 -8.48 -27.47 -0.44
N ILE A 567 -7.31 -26.90 -0.14
CA ILE A 567 -6.08 -27.66 0.10
C ILE A 567 -6.24 -28.58 1.31
N LYS A 568 -6.79 -28.11 2.42
CA LYS A 568 -7.06 -28.94 3.60
C LYS A 568 -7.97 -30.10 3.27
N GLN A 569 -9.02 -29.87 2.50
CA GLN A 569 -9.94 -30.92 2.06
C GLN A 569 -9.25 -31.95 1.17
N LEU A 570 -8.43 -31.49 0.20
CA LEU A 570 -7.66 -32.40 -0.66
C LEU A 570 -6.65 -33.25 0.12
N LYS A 571 -5.99 -32.70 1.14
CA LYS A 571 -5.11 -33.48 2.03
C LYS A 571 -5.86 -34.56 2.80
N LEU A 572 -7.08 -34.27 3.28
CA LEU A 572 -7.95 -35.25 3.90
C LEU A 572 -8.37 -36.35 2.90
N ASP A 573 -8.76 -35.95 1.70
CA ASP A 573 -9.16 -36.89 0.64
C ASP A 573 -8.00 -37.83 0.27
N ILE A 574 -6.74 -37.31 0.22
CA ILE A 574 -5.53 -38.11 0.03
C ILE A 574 -5.38 -39.14 1.16
N GLN A 575 -5.55 -38.74 2.42
CA GLN A 575 -5.45 -39.64 3.56
C GLN A 575 -6.51 -40.75 3.54
N ILE A 576 -7.76 -40.39 3.23
CA ILE A 576 -8.88 -41.34 3.13
C ILE A 576 -8.61 -42.35 2.01
N LEU A 577 -8.18 -41.91 0.84
CA LEU A 577 -7.90 -42.77 -0.29
C LEU A 577 -6.79 -43.80 0.04
N LEU A 578 -5.77 -43.35 0.74
CA LEU A 578 -4.65 -44.24 1.16
C LEU A 578 -5.04 -45.23 2.27
N SER A 579 -5.99 -44.86 3.16
CA SER A 579 -6.47 -45.75 4.22
C SER A 579 -7.50 -46.79 3.73
N GLN A 580 -8.22 -46.51 2.66
CA GLN A 580 -9.15 -47.46 2.05
C GLN A 580 -8.43 -48.65 1.35
N LYS A 581 -7.20 -48.43 0.90
CA LYS A 581 -6.39 -49.48 0.30
C LYS A 581 -5.87 -50.50 1.34
N GLU A 582 -5.68 -50.06 2.61
CA GLU A 582 -5.31 -50.94 3.73
C GLU A 582 -6.41 -51.93 4.13
N LYS A 583 -7.69 -51.65 3.82
CA LYS A 583 -8.80 -52.55 4.13
C LYS A 583 -9.12 -53.54 3.00
N LYS A 584 -8.50 -53.35 1.81
CA LYS A 584 -8.73 -54.24 0.65
C LYS A 584 -7.56 -55.20 0.35
N GLU A 585 -6.36 -54.95 0.91
CA GLU A 585 -5.22 -55.87 0.97
C GLU A 585 -5.27 -56.67 2.28
#